data_884b87514bebf99889fbf00eb5114e3c
#
_entry.id   884b87514bebf99889fbf00eb5114e3c
#
_cell.length_a   1.000
_cell.length_b   1.000
_cell.length_c   1.000
_cell.angle_alpha   90.00
_cell.angle_beta   90.00
_cell.angle_gamma   90.00
#
_symmetry.space_group_name_H-M   'P 1'
#
loop_
_entity.id
_entity.type
_entity.pdbx_description
1 polymer ?
#
loop_
_entity_poly.entity_id
_entity_poly.type
_entity_poly.pdbx_seq_one_letter_code
_entity_poly.pdbx_strand_id
1 'polypeptide(L)'
;MSVAFTGFPIGGALGFSPVTHRATVSSIVAAALPAPTARQLTESTIRGARAGSFEVFQLDGTAYPGNSGGPLFDPESGAVLGVVNMVFIKGTREGALSQPSGISYAIPSKFVRQLLERAGIR
;
A
#
# COMPACT_ATOMS: atom_id res chain seq x y z
N MET A 1 2.38 14.47 -8.07
CA MET A 1 2.87 13.54 -9.10
C MET A 1 1.73 12.66 -9.56
N SER A 2 1.51 12.60 -10.87
CA SER A 2 0.50 11.73 -11.44
C SER A 2 1.02 10.30 -11.52
N VAL A 3 0.18 9.37 -11.12
CA VAL A 3 0.50 7.94 -11.07
C VAL A 3 -0.67 7.12 -11.60
N ALA A 4 -0.45 5.86 -11.82
CA ALA A 4 -1.49 4.91 -12.18
C ALA A 4 -1.28 3.61 -11.39
N PHE A 5 -2.35 2.88 -11.21
CA PHE A 5 -2.26 1.53 -10.63
C PHE A 5 -3.24 0.61 -11.34
N THR A 6 -2.88 -0.66 -11.38
CA THR A 6 -3.65 -1.67 -12.11
C THR A 6 -3.98 -2.83 -11.17
N GLY A 7 -5.17 -3.35 -11.30
CA GLY A 7 -5.61 -4.50 -10.52
C GLY A 7 -6.87 -5.11 -11.10
N PHE A 8 -7.51 -5.96 -10.33
CA PHE A 8 -8.74 -6.65 -10.69
C PHE A 8 -9.84 -6.26 -9.69
N PRO A 9 -10.35 -5.01 -9.74
CA PRO A 9 -11.28 -4.53 -8.74
C PRO A 9 -12.58 -5.33 -8.79
N ILE A 10 -13.11 -5.61 -7.60
CA ILE A 10 -14.39 -6.31 -7.40
C ILE A 10 -14.42 -7.70 -8.09
N GLY A 11 -13.27 -8.29 -8.31
CA GLY A 11 -13.13 -9.70 -8.74
C GLY A 11 -14.12 -10.13 -9.82
N GLY A 12 -14.88 -11.17 -9.54
CA GLY A 12 -15.82 -11.76 -10.49
C GLY A 12 -16.99 -10.89 -10.89
N ALA A 13 -17.28 -9.79 -10.18
CA ALA A 13 -18.42 -8.92 -10.54
C ALA A 13 -18.16 -8.09 -11.80
N LEU A 14 -16.91 -7.69 -12.03
CA LEU A 14 -16.49 -6.95 -13.22
C LEU A 14 -15.66 -7.80 -14.19
N GLY A 15 -15.60 -9.12 -13.95
CA GLY A 15 -14.77 -10.02 -14.72
C GLY A 15 -13.32 -9.99 -14.28
N PHE A 16 -12.48 -10.72 -14.99
CA PHE A 16 -11.05 -10.84 -14.66
C PHE A 16 -10.16 -9.99 -15.56
N SER A 17 -10.73 -8.96 -16.17
CA SER A 17 -9.93 -8.01 -16.95
C SER A 17 -9.21 -7.04 -16.03
N PRO A 18 -7.93 -6.75 -16.28
CA PRO A 18 -7.22 -5.75 -15.50
C PRO A 18 -7.79 -4.37 -15.75
N VAL A 19 -7.88 -3.58 -14.68
CA VAL A 19 -8.38 -2.20 -14.76
C VAL A 19 -7.29 -1.27 -14.26
N THR A 20 -7.00 -0.25 -15.04
CA THR A 20 -6.01 0.77 -14.69
C THR A 20 -6.70 2.04 -14.23
N HIS A 21 -6.31 2.50 -13.08
CA HIS A 21 -6.82 3.74 -12.47
C HIS A 21 -5.75 4.80 -12.46
N ARG A 22 -6.17 6.04 -12.62
CA ARG A 22 -5.28 7.18 -12.41
C ARG A 22 -5.44 7.70 -10.99
N ALA A 23 -4.34 8.23 -10.46
CA ALA A 23 -4.32 8.83 -9.15
C ALA A 23 -3.20 9.88 -9.06
N THR A 24 -3.16 10.57 -7.95
CA THR A 24 -2.09 11.51 -7.65
C THR A 24 -1.52 11.14 -6.27
N VAL A 25 -0.20 11.17 -6.15
CA VAL A 25 0.42 11.09 -4.82
C VAL A 25 0.18 12.42 -4.14
N SER A 26 -0.65 12.42 -3.12
CA SER A 26 -1.05 13.63 -2.42
C SER A 26 -0.25 13.87 -1.14
N SER A 27 0.33 12.82 -0.57
CA SER A 27 1.13 12.95 0.65
C SER A 27 1.97 11.70 0.88
N ILE A 28 2.96 11.84 1.75
CA ILE A 28 3.70 10.71 2.32
C ILE A 28 3.34 10.70 3.79
N VAL A 29 2.76 9.61 4.25
CA VAL A 29 2.24 9.51 5.61
C VAL A 29 2.81 8.29 6.33
N ALA A 30 2.79 8.36 7.65
CA ALA A 30 3.26 7.25 8.48
C ALA A 30 2.17 6.18 8.58
N ALA A 31 2.53 4.94 8.27
CA ALA A 31 1.67 3.79 8.46
C ALA A 31 2.03 3.10 9.77
N ALA A 32 1.01 2.62 10.47
CA ALA A 32 1.21 1.80 11.67
C ALA A 32 1.16 0.33 11.27
N LEU A 33 2.06 -0.47 11.82
CA LEU A 33 1.95 -1.91 11.71
C LEU A 33 0.70 -2.36 12.47
N PRO A 34 -0.01 -3.42 11.99
CA PRO A 34 -1.10 -3.98 12.75
C PRO A 34 -0.61 -4.32 14.15
N ALA A 35 -1.36 -3.90 15.18
CA ALA A 35 -0.97 -4.16 16.55
C ALA A 35 -0.92 -5.68 16.79
N PRO A 36 0.26 -6.27 17.04
CA PRO A 36 0.33 -7.67 17.37
C PRO A 36 -0.32 -7.89 18.73
N THR A 37 -0.86 -9.09 18.95
CA THR A 37 -1.29 -9.46 20.29
C THR A 37 -0.10 -9.42 21.25
N ALA A 38 -0.36 -9.23 22.54
CA ALA A 38 0.71 -9.17 23.53
C ALA A 38 1.65 -10.38 23.47
N ARG A 39 1.13 -11.54 23.09
CA ARG A 39 1.92 -12.78 22.94
C ARG A 39 2.86 -12.76 21.74
N GLN A 40 2.59 -11.91 20.77
CA GLN A 40 3.38 -11.78 19.54
C GLN A 40 4.38 -10.63 19.61
N LEU A 41 4.37 -9.88 20.71
CA LEU A 41 5.33 -8.80 20.92
C LEU A 41 6.69 -9.40 21.19
N THR A 42 7.55 -9.37 20.18
CA THR A 42 8.95 -9.71 20.30
C THR A 42 9.77 -8.45 20.46
N GLU A 43 11.00 -8.60 20.89
CA GLU A 43 11.91 -7.46 21.01
C GLU A 43 12.08 -6.71 19.68
N SER A 44 12.16 -7.43 18.56
CA SER A 44 12.27 -6.80 17.25
C SER A 44 10.99 -6.06 16.87
N THR A 45 9.82 -6.57 17.23
CA THR A 45 8.55 -5.90 17.02
C THR A 45 8.46 -4.62 17.82
N ILE A 46 8.91 -4.65 19.09
CA ILE A 46 8.94 -3.47 19.95
C ILE A 46 9.90 -2.42 19.37
N ARG A 47 11.06 -2.84 18.90
CA ARG A 47 12.01 -1.93 18.25
C ARG A 47 11.45 -1.32 16.97
N GLY A 48 10.75 -2.11 16.17
CA GLY A 48 10.07 -1.62 14.97
C GLY A 48 9.02 -0.58 15.31
N ALA A 49 8.23 -0.82 16.34
CA ALA A 49 7.22 0.14 16.81
C ALA A 49 7.86 1.42 17.37
N ARG A 50 9.01 1.30 18.04
CA ARG A 50 9.76 2.46 18.57
C ARG A 50 10.48 3.24 17.48
N ALA A 51 10.97 2.55 16.44
CA ALA A 51 11.58 3.21 15.29
C ALA A 51 10.55 4.01 14.49
N GLY A 52 9.29 3.92 14.90
CA GLY A 52 8.20 4.56 14.22
C GLY A 52 7.62 3.65 13.15
N SER A 53 6.64 4.15 12.53
CA SER A 53 5.99 3.54 11.39
C SER A 53 6.84 3.77 10.14
N PHE A 54 6.69 2.92 9.16
CA PHE A 54 7.23 3.17 7.84
C PHE A 54 6.34 4.16 7.10
N GLU A 55 6.90 4.86 6.14
CA GLU A 55 6.14 5.82 5.33
C GLU A 55 5.50 5.13 4.13
N VAL A 56 4.29 5.55 3.80
CA VAL A 56 3.54 5.10 2.63
C VAL A 56 3.07 6.29 1.82
N PHE A 57 2.82 6.06 0.55
CA PHE A 57 2.21 7.08 -0.30
C PHE A 57 0.71 7.12 -0.07
N GLN A 58 0.19 8.31 0.20
CA GLN A 58 -1.25 8.55 0.19
C GLN A 58 -1.64 9.01 -1.19
N LEU A 59 -2.65 8.37 -1.75
CA LEU A 59 -3.11 8.64 -3.11
C LEU A 59 -4.47 9.32 -3.07
N ASP A 60 -4.64 10.31 -3.92
CA ASP A 60 -5.95 10.80 -4.30
C ASP A 60 -6.45 9.91 -5.43
N GLY A 61 -7.33 9.01 -5.09
CA GLY A 61 -7.88 8.00 -5.99
C GLY A 61 -8.43 6.83 -5.19
N THR A 62 -9.47 6.20 -5.70
CA THR A 62 -10.14 5.10 -5.02
C THR A 62 -9.57 3.76 -5.44
N ALA A 63 -9.10 2.97 -4.48
CA ALA A 63 -8.75 1.58 -4.69
C ALA A 63 -9.89 0.71 -4.13
N TYR A 64 -10.34 -0.22 -4.95
CA TYR A 64 -11.38 -1.19 -4.58
C TYR A 64 -10.76 -2.52 -4.15
N PRO A 65 -11.51 -3.38 -3.45
CA PRO A 65 -11.05 -4.76 -3.21
C PRO A 65 -10.65 -5.43 -4.53
N GLY A 66 -9.49 -6.06 -4.55
CA GLY A 66 -8.90 -6.63 -5.76
C GLY A 66 -7.79 -5.78 -6.36
N ASN A 67 -7.62 -4.53 -5.91
CA ASN A 67 -6.50 -3.68 -6.32
C ASN A 67 -5.26 -3.87 -5.44
N SER A 68 -5.43 -4.39 -4.23
CA SER A 68 -4.32 -4.62 -3.33
C SER A 68 -3.32 -5.61 -3.92
N GLY A 69 -2.03 -5.30 -3.81
CA GLY A 69 -0.97 -6.08 -4.44
C GLY A 69 -0.63 -5.65 -5.86
N GLY A 70 -1.45 -4.78 -6.46
CA GLY A 70 -1.19 -4.26 -7.79
C GLY A 70 -0.10 -3.19 -7.81
N PRO A 71 0.56 -3.01 -8.96
CA PRO A 71 1.62 -2.02 -9.06
C PRO A 71 1.08 -0.59 -9.12
N LEU A 72 1.74 0.29 -8.41
CA LEU A 72 1.64 1.73 -8.60
C LEU A 72 2.81 2.14 -9.48
N PHE A 73 2.55 2.82 -10.57
CA PHE A 73 3.59 3.13 -11.54
C PHE A 73 3.46 4.53 -12.11
N ASP A 74 4.58 5.02 -12.63
CA ASP A 74 4.63 6.25 -13.41
C ASP A 74 4.10 5.94 -14.82
N PRO A 75 2.99 6.57 -15.24
CA PRO A 75 2.41 6.26 -16.55
C PRO A 75 3.28 6.69 -17.74
N GLU A 76 4.23 7.59 -17.53
CA GLU A 76 5.14 8.02 -18.61
C GLU A 76 6.29 7.04 -18.81
N SER A 77 6.96 6.64 -17.72
CA SER A 77 8.15 5.79 -17.80
C SER A 77 7.86 4.31 -17.60
N GLY A 78 6.72 3.98 -17.01
CA GLY A 78 6.41 2.61 -16.61
C GLY A 78 7.14 2.16 -15.35
N ALA A 79 7.90 3.04 -14.71
CA ALA A 79 8.62 2.68 -13.49
C ALA A 79 7.64 2.36 -12.35
N VAL A 80 7.86 1.24 -11.68
CA VAL A 80 7.05 0.83 -10.53
C VAL A 80 7.51 1.60 -9.31
N LEU A 81 6.60 2.37 -8.74
CA LEU A 81 6.86 3.26 -7.62
C LEU A 81 6.44 2.63 -6.28
N GLY A 82 5.52 1.69 -6.31
CA GLY A 82 5.01 1.06 -5.11
C GLY A 82 4.03 -0.05 -5.39
N VAL A 83 3.45 -0.56 -4.32
CA VAL A 83 2.44 -1.62 -4.35
C VAL A 83 1.21 -1.11 -3.62
N VAL A 84 0.06 -1.14 -4.30
CA VAL A 84 -1.20 -0.69 -3.69
C VAL A 84 -1.56 -1.64 -2.56
N ASN A 85 -1.91 -1.07 -1.41
CA ASN A 85 -2.30 -1.86 -0.26
C ASN A 85 -3.20 -1.04 0.65
N MET A 86 -3.99 -1.73 1.45
CA MET A 86 -4.74 -1.12 2.53
C MET A 86 -3.90 -1.25 3.80
N VAL A 87 -3.48 -0.13 4.34
CA VAL A 87 -2.65 -0.08 5.55
C VAL A 87 -3.36 0.73 6.63
N PHE A 88 -3.02 0.45 7.88
CA PHE A 88 -3.51 1.25 8.99
C PHE A 88 -2.67 2.52 9.08
N ILE A 89 -3.35 3.65 9.01
CA ILE A 89 -2.70 4.95 9.18
C ILE A 89 -2.81 5.35 10.64
N LYS A 90 -1.69 5.76 11.20
CA LYS A 90 -1.62 6.17 12.60
C LYS A 90 -2.67 7.23 12.91
N GLY A 91 -3.53 6.97 13.90
CA GLY A 91 -4.61 7.86 14.28
C GLY A 91 -5.91 7.69 13.51
N THR A 92 -5.97 6.80 12.52
CA THR A 92 -7.18 6.54 11.74
C THR A 92 -7.94 5.37 12.34
N ARG A 93 -9.25 5.48 12.42
CA ARG A 93 -10.09 4.38 12.89
C ARG A 93 -10.12 3.26 11.86
N GLU A 94 -10.05 2.02 12.32
CA GLU A 94 -10.06 0.83 11.49
C GLU A 94 -11.24 0.80 10.49
N GLY A 95 -12.43 1.17 10.94
CA GLY A 95 -13.62 1.17 10.09
C GLY A 95 -13.53 2.12 8.89
N ALA A 96 -12.74 3.17 8.99
CA ALA A 96 -12.56 4.10 7.89
C ALA A 96 -11.73 3.51 6.75
N LEU A 97 -10.93 2.47 7.03
CA LEU A 97 -10.06 1.83 6.05
C LEU A 97 -10.74 0.67 5.32
N SER A 98 -11.87 0.20 5.82
CA SER A 98 -12.57 -0.96 5.26
C SER A 98 -13.53 -0.61 4.13
N GLN A 99 -13.82 0.66 3.93
CA GLN A 99 -14.74 1.12 2.89
C GLN A 99 -14.00 1.89 1.81
N PRO A 100 -14.40 1.74 0.54
CA PRO A 100 -13.84 2.56 -0.52
C PRO A 100 -14.06 4.04 -0.22
N SER A 101 -13.01 4.82 -0.37
CA SER A 101 -13.05 6.26 -0.22
C SER A 101 -12.22 6.89 -1.33
N GLY A 102 -12.17 8.19 -1.41
CA GLY A 102 -11.31 8.88 -2.37
C GLY A 102 -9.83 8.80 -2.02
N ILE A 103 -9.47 8.09 -0.97
CA ILE A 103 -8.09 7.97 -0.48
C ILE A 103 -7.67 6.52 -0.53
N SER A 104 -6.50 6.25 -1.10
CA SER A 104 -5.85 4.95 -1.07
C SER A 104 -4.38 5.09 -0.72
N TYR A 105 -3.71 3.96 -0.52
CA TYR A 105 -2.33 3.95 -0.06
C TYR A 105 -1.51 2.96 -0.86
N ALA A 106 -0.22 3.25 -0.99
CA ALA A 106 0.73 2.36 -1.63
C ALA A 106 2.02 2.29 -0.82
N ILE A 107 2.55 1.09 -0.73
CA ILE A 107 3.83 0.84 -0.08
C ILE A 107 4.93 1.16 -1.09
N PRO A 108 5.90 2.04 -0.74
CA PRO A 108 6.97 2.41 -1.69
C PRO A 108 7.79 1.21 -2.16
N SER A 109 8.21 1.26 -3.42
CA SER A 109 8.95 0.17 -4.07
C SER A 109 10.30 -0.14 -3.41
N LYS A 110 10.85 0.79 -2.63
CA LYS A 110 12.09 0.51 -1.88
C LYS A 110 11.97 -0.69 -0.95
N PHE A 111 10.78 -0.94 -0.40
CA PHE A 111 10.55 -2.10 0.47
C PHE A 111 10.51 -3.39 -0.33
N VAL A 112 9.96 -3.36 -1.54
CA VAL A 112 10.01 -4.50 -2.46
C VAL A 112 11.45 -4.82 -2.82
N ARG A 113 12.24 -3.81 -3.11
CA ARG A 113 13.66 -3.98 -3.43
C ARG A 113 14.43 -4.61 -2.27
N GLN A 114 14.19 -4.14 -1.05
CA GLN A 114 14.80 -4.73 0.15
C GLN A 114 14.42 -6.20 0.32
N LEU A 115 13.15 -6.54 0.08
CA LEU A 115 12.69 -7.92 0.16
C LEU A 115 13.39 -8.81 -0.88
N LEU A 116 13.50 -8.32 -2.12
CA LEU A 116 14.18 -9.03 -3.19
C LEU A 116 15.66 -9.25 -2.86
N GLU A 117 16.33 -8.25 -2.32
CA GLU A 117 17.73 -8.35 -1.90
C GLU A 117 17.91 -9.42 -0.81
N ARG A 118 17.01 -9.45 0.19
CA ARG A 118 17.03 -10.48 1.24
C ARG A 118 16.81 -11.88 0.69
N ALA A 119 16.01 -12.00 -0.35
CA ALA A 119 15.73 -13.28 -1.01
C ALA A 119 16.82 -13.69 -2.02
N GLY A 120 17.82 -12.84 -2.26
CA GLY A 120 18.86 -13.08 -3.25
C GLY A 120 18.37 -12.97 -4.70
N ILE A 121 17.28 -12.25 -4.91
CA ILE A 121 16.71 -12.04 -6.24
C ILE A 121 17.10 -10.65 -6.73
N ARG A 122 17.54 -10.60 -7.96
CA ARG A 122 17.88 -9.32 -8.61
C ARG A 122 16.80 -8.88 -9.57
#